data_05ad0d40d045e47220441508303ece25
#
_entry.id   05ad0d40d045e47220441508303ece25
#
_cell.length_a   1.000
_cell.length_b   1.000
_cell.length_c   1.000
_cell.angle_alpha   90.00
_cell.angle_beta   90.00
_cell.angle_gamma   90.00
#
_symmetry.space_group_name_H-M   'P 1'
#
loop_
_entity.id
_entity.type
_entity.pdbx_description
1 polymer ?
#
loop_
_entity_poly.entity_id
_entity_poly.type
_entity_poly.pdbx_seq_one_letter_code
_entity_poly.pdbx_strand_id
1 'polypeptide(L)'
;MPAEETTMRNSNVKTLVMIALFAAIAFVLNSIKLFTMPYGGSVSLCSMMPVMLLAVLMGNRAGLACGLVLGLLSMLNGVYIVHPAQFLLDYILPYTFLGLAGFWGYQHKGKVFLGAVIAVVLSVGCNILSGAIYFGAYAPEGMNPWVYSIVYNLMSNGLEGALSIVVLMLLPLQRFADVIVKK
;
A
#
# COMPACT_ATOMS: atom_id res chain seq x y z
N MET A 1 33.20 -21.57 1.44
CA MET A 1 32.98 -20.15 1.03
C MET A 1 32.17 -19.94 -0.25
N PRO A 2 32.37 -20.63 -1.40
CA PRO A 2 31.56 -20.32 -2.61
C PRO A 2 30.08 -20.71 -2.54
N ALA A 3 29.70 -21.75 -1.81
CA ALA A 3 28.30 -22.21 -1.74
C ALA A 3 27.39 -21.29 -0.91
N GLU A 4 27.90 -20.69 0.15
CA GLU A 4 27.15 -19.78 1.04
C GLU A 4 26.88 -18.45 0.35
N GLU A 5 27.87 -17.94 -0.38
CA GLU A 5 27.73 -16.70 -1.18
C GLU A 5 26.74 -16.87 -2.33
N THR A 6 26.71 -18.03 -2.99
CA THR A 6 25.75 -18.37 -4.03
C THR A 6 24.34 -18.48 -3.47
N THR A 7 24.15 -19.05 -2.29
CA THR A 7 22.85 -19.21 -1.64
C THR A 7 22.28 -17.85 -1.20
N MET A 8 23.09 -16.98 -0.61
CA MET A 8 22.67 -15.63 -0.23
C MET A 8 22.32 -14.77 -1.45
N ARG A 9 23.09 -14.88 -2.53
CA ARG A 9 22.83 -14.18 -3.79
C ARG A 9 21.49 -14.61 -4.40
N ASN A 10 21.20 -15.91 -4.42
CA ASN A 10 19.93 -16.44 -4.93
C ASN A 10 18.74 -15.99 -4.09
N SER A 11 18.86 -15.91 -2.77
CA SER A 11 17.83 -15.38 -1.87
C SER A 11 17.53 -13.90 -2.15
N ASN A 12 18.56 -13.09 -2.37
CA ASN A 12 18.40 -11.67 -2.69
C ASN A 12 17.71 -11.45 -4.06
N VAL A 13 18.11 -12.23 -5.08
CA VAL A 13 17.48 -12.17 -6.43
C VAL A 13 16.02 -12.56 -6.34
N LYS A 14 15.68 -13.64 -5.62
CA LYS A 14 14.29 -14.05 -5.40
C LYS A 14 13.47 -12.92 -4.77
N THR A 15 13.98 -12.27 -3.74
CA THR A 15 13.30 -11.17 -3.06
C THR A 15 13.06 -9.99 -4.02
N LEU A 16 14.05 -9.61 -4.82
CA LEU A 16 13.90 -8.54 -5.81
C LEU A 16 12.84 -8.87 -6.88
N VAL A 17 12.83 -10.10 -7.38
CA VAL A 17 11.83 -10.55 -8.35
C VAL A 17 10.42 -10.51 -7.74
N MET A 18 10.27 -10.94 -6.50
CA MET A 18 8.98 -10.90 -5.80
C MET A 18 8.51 -9.45 -5.55
N ILE A 19 9.40 -8.54 -5.17
CA ILE A 19 9.08 -7.11 -5.03
C ILE A 19 8.56 -6.55 -6.35
N ALA A 20 9.28 -6.80 -7.46
CA ALA A 20 8.89 -6.31 -8.77
C ALA A 20 7.54 -6.88 -9.24
N LEU A 21 7.33 -8.19 -9.05
CA LEU A 21 6.08 -8.87 -9.43
C LEU A 21 4.89 -8.32 -8.64
N PHE A 22 5.01 -8.23 -7.31
CA PHE A 22 3.92 -7.75 -6.47
C PHE A 22 3.63 -6.26 -6.67
N ALA A 23 4.66 -5.44 -6.91
CA ALA A 23 4.48 -4.04 -7.26
C ALA A 23 3.78 -3.88 -8.61
N ALA A 24 4.12 -4.71 -9.61
CA ALA A 24 3.45 -4.70 -10.90
C ALA A 24 1.96 -5.11 -10.79
N ILE A 25 1.66 -6.18 -10.04
CA ILE A 25 0.28 -6.60 -9.77
C ILE A 25 -0.48 -5.46 -9.07
N ALA A 26 0.10 -4.88 -8.01
CA ALA A 26 -0.51 -3.77 -7.28
C ALA A 26 -0.77 -2.56 -8.20
N PHE A 27 0.15 -2.22 -9.09
CA PHE A 27 -0.01 -1.14 -10.07
C PHE A 27 -1.15 -1.40 -11.06
N VAL A 28 -1.25 -2.61 -11.60
CA VAL A 28 -2.37 -2.98 -12.49
C VAL A 28 -3.70 -2.85 -11.75
N LEU A 29 -3.79 -3.35 -10.51
CA LEU A 29 -5.00 -3.23 -9.69
C LEU A 29 -5.30 -1.76 -9.34
N ASN A 30 -4.28 -0.94 -9.13
CA ASN A 30 -4.42 0.50 -8.87
C ASN A 30 -4.98 1.26 -10.10
N SER A 31 -4.68 0.78 -11.31
CA SER A 31 -5.17 1.37 -12.56
C SER A 31 -6.65 1.03 -12.83
N ILE A 32 -7.19 -0.02 -12.19
CA ILE A 32 -8.58 -0.44 -12.33
C ILE A 32 -9.42 0.24 -11.25
N LYS A 33 -10.24 1.24 -11.66
CA LYS A 33 -11.15 1.96 -10.77
C LYS A 33 -12.48 1.23 -10.72
N LEU A 34 -12.88 0.77 -9.53
CA LEU A 34 -14.17 0.10 -9.30
C LEU A 34 -15.33 1.12 -9.38
N PHE A 35 -15.15 2.24 -8.74
CA PHE A 35 -16.11 3.36 -8.76
C PHE A 35 -15.41 4.67 -8.35
N THR A 36 -16.02 5.78 -8.79
CA THR A 36 -15.60 7.14 -8.44
C THR A 36 -16.56 7.72 -7.42
N MET A 37 -16.03 8.45 -6.43
CA MET A 37 -16.83 9.10 -5.40
C MET A 37 -17.35 10.47 -5.86
N PRO A 38 -18.46 10.96 -5.28
CA PRO A 38 -19.04 12.26 -5.65
C PRO A 38 -18.09 13.44 -5.52
N TYR A 39 -17.12 13.35 -4.61
CA TYR A 39 -16.11 14.39 -4.37
C TYR A 39 -14.81 14.20 -5.20
N GLY A 40 -14.80 13.27 -6.18
CA GLY A 40 -13.69 13.09 -7.11
C GLY A 40 -12.66 12.02 -6.77
N GLY A 41 -12.71 11.39 -5.59
CA GLY A 41 -11.89 10.23 -5.24
C GLY A 41 -12.36 8.97 -5.96
N SER A 42 -11.46 8.00 -6.16
CA SER A 42 -11.80 6.70 -6.72
C SER A 42 -11.30 5.57 -5.83
N VAL A 43 -12.04 4.46 -5.82
CA VAL A 43 -11.66 3.22 -5.15
C VAL A 43 -11.14 2.26 -6.20
N SER A 44 -9.88 1.83 -6.03
CA SER A 44 -9.23 0.87 -6.93
C SER A 44 -9.54 -0.58 -6.54
N LEU A 45 -9.16 -1.51 -7.38
CA LEU A 45 -9.42 -2.95 -7.18
C LEU A 45 -8.44 -3.56 -6.16
N CYS A 46 -8.54 -3.13 -4.87
CA CYS A 46 -7.72 -3.66 -3.76
C CYS A 46 -6.21 -3.58 -4.02
N SER A 47 -5.73 -2.49 -4.60
CA SER A 47 -4.32 -2.33 -4.98
C SER A 47 -3.34 -2.35 -3.80
N MET A 48 -3.82 -2.05 -2.59
CA MET A 48 -3.02 -2.10 -1.37
C MET A 48 -2.72 -3.53 -0.92
N MET A 49 -3.58 -4.50 -1.29
CA MET A 49 -3.49 -5.89 -0.82
C MET A 49 -2.20 -6.60 -1.24
N PRO A 50 -1.69 -6.53 -2.50
CA PRO A 50 -0.46 -7.21 -2.86
C PRO A 50 0.77 -6.72 -2.08
N VAL A 51 0.86 -5.42 -1.79
CA VAL A 51 1.96 -4.87 -0.97
C VAL A 51 1.92 -5.42 0.45
N MET A 52 0.73 -5.39 1.08
CA MET A 52 0.54 -5.95 2.41
C MET A 52 0.78 -7.46 2.44
N LEU A 53 0.35 -8.20 1.41
CA LEU A 53 0.59 -9.64 1.31
C LEU A 53 2.08 -9.96 1.23
N LEU A 54 2.83 -9.26 0.37
CA LEU A 54 4.28 -9.44 0.30
C LEU A 54 4.96 -9.13 1.63
N ALA A 55 4.57 -8.03 2.30
CA ALA A 55 5.08 -7.66 3.60
C ALA A 55 4.84 -8.75 4.65
N VAL A 56 3.64 -9.30 4.71
CA VAL A 56 3.25 -10.37 5.65
C VAL A 56 4.04 -11.65 5.39
N LEU A 57 4.30 -12.00 4.12
CA LEU A 57 5.00 -13.24 3.74
C LEU A 57 6.52 -13.12 3.82
N MET A 58 7.11 -12.02 3.37
CA MET A 58 8.56 -11.85 3.21
C MET A 58 9.16 -10.81 4.18
N GLY A 59 8.33 -10.22 5.04
CA GLY A 59 8.75 -9.24 6.06
C GLY A 59 8.70 -7.79 5.57
N ASN A 60 8.82 -6.87 6.54
CA ASN A 60 8.65 -5.44 6.30
C ASN A 60 9.61 -4.86 5.27
N ARG A 61 10.87 -5.31 5.22
CA ARG A 61 11.86 -4.78 4.27
C ARG A 61 11.41 -4.98 2.83
N ALA A 62 10.91 -6.18 2.50
CA ALA A 62 10.37 -6.48 1.18
C ALA A 62 9.07 -5.69 0.91
N GLY A 63 8.18 -5.59 1.91
CA GLY A 63 6.95 -4.82 1.82
C GLY A 63 7.18 -3.32 1.62
N LEU A 64 8.08 -2.70 2.40
CA LEU A 64 8.44 -1.29 2.27
C LEU A 64 9.03 -0.98 0.88
N ALA A 65 9.94 -1.85 0.39
CA ALA A 65 10.50 -1.71 -0.94
C ALA A 65 9.43 -1.86 -2.04
N CYS A 66 8.52 -2.83 -1.90
CA CYS A 66 7.39 -3.01 -2.81
C CYS A 66 6.47 -1.80 -2.83
N GLY A 67 6.12 -1.26 -1.66
CA GLY A 67 5.31 -0.05 -1.53
C GLY A 67 5.98 1.17 -2.16
N LEU A 68 7.29 1.34 -1.94
CA LEU A 68 8.07 2.41 -2.58
C LEU A 68 8.02 2.29 -4.12
N VAL A 69 8.24 1.10 -4.66
CA VAL A 69 8.16 0.85 -6.11
C VAL A 69 6.75 1.14 -6.63
N LEU A 70 5.69 0.68 -5.91
CA LEU A 70 4.31 1.00 -6.28
C LEU A 70 4.05 2.50 -6.25
N GLY A 71 4.54 3.22 -5.24
CA GLY A 71 4.41 4.68 -5.15
C GLY A 71 4.99 5.39 -6.37
N LEU A 72 6.18 4.96 -6.82
CA LEU A 72 6.79 5.48 -8.04
C LEU A 72 6.00 5.09 -9.30
N LEU A 73 5.53 3.85 -9.40
CA LEU A 73 4.72 3.39 -10.53
C LEU A 73 3.36 4.09 -10.59
N SER A 74 2.75 4.41 -9.46
CA SER A 74 1.44 5.06 -9.41
C SER A 74 1.44 6.43 -10.10
N MET A 75 2.59 7.07 -10.21
CA MET A 75 2.76 8.34 -10.94
C MET A 75 2.46 8.21 -12.44
N LEU A 76 2.57 7.00 -13.01
CA LEU A 76 2.22 6.75 -14.42
C LEU A 76 0.71 6.87 -14.69
N ASN A 77 -0.12 6.77 -13.65
CA ASN A 77 -1.58 6.98 -13.75
C ASN A 77 -1.98 8.47 -13.76
N GLY A 78 -1.02 9.36 -13.81
CA GLY A 78 -1.17 10.80 -13.73
C GLY A 78 -0.69 11.34 -12.38
N VAL A 79 0.08 12.40 -12.43
CA VAL A 79 0.65 13.03 -11.24
C VAL A 79 0.28 14.50 -11.20
N TYR A 80 -0.08 14.98 -10.01
CA TYR A 80 -0.30 16.38 -9.73
C TYR A 80 0.55 16.79 -8.53
N ILE A 81 1.60 17.55 -8.77
CA ILE A 81 2.57 17.96 -7.75
C ILE A 81 2.50 19.47 -7.59
N VAL A 82 2.15 19.93 -6.40
CA VAL A 82 2.12 21.34 -6.01
C VAL A 82 3.27 21.71 -5.07
N HIS A 83 3.82 20.71 -4.35
CA HIS A 83 4.89 20.91 -3.39
C HIS A 83 5.68 19.61 -3.17
N PRO A 84 7.01 19.64 -2.95
CA PRO A 84 7.81 18.41 -2.70
C PRO A 84 7.32 17.58 -1.51
N ALA A 85 6.86 18.21 -0.42
CA ALA A 85 6.33 17.49 0.73
C ALA A 85 4.96 16.84 0.42
N GLN A 86 4.11 17.47 -0.39
CA GLN A 86 2.87 16.87 -0.89
C GLN A 86 3.19 15.60 -1.72
N PHE A 87 4.18 15.69 -2.60
CA PHE A 87 4.62 14.53 -3.38
C PHE A 87 4.96 13.32 -2.49
N LEU A 88 5.71 13.55 -1.40
CA LEU A 88 6.04 12.50 -0.44
C LEU A 88 4.79 11.95 0.26
N LEU A 89 3.87 12.83 0.68
CA LEU A 89 2.67 12.47 1.43
C LEU A 89 1.60 11.78 0.58
N ASP A 90 1.55 12.01 -0.73
CA ASP A 90 0.52 11.43 -1.60
C ASP A 90 1.00 10.20 -2.39
N TYR A 91 2.27 10.18 -2.80
CA TYR A 91 2.77 9.15 -3.71
C TYR A 91 3.77 8.18 -3.05
N ILE A 92 4.63 8.65 -2.17
CA ILE A 92 5.71 7.80 -1.63
C ILE A 92 5.32 7.15 -0.31
N LEU A 93 5.03 7.95 0.71
CA LEU A 93 4.80 7.47 2.07
C LEU A 93 3.56 6.57 2.20
N PRO A 94 2.39 6.90 1.58
CA PRO A 94 1.19 6.10 1.75
C PRO A 94 1.41 4.65 1.30
N TYR A 95 1.97 4.45 0.12
CA TYR A 95 2.24 3.11 -0.40
C TYR A 95 3.37 2.41 0.35
N THR A 96 4.42 3.15 0.75
CA THR A 96 5.53 2.59 1.52
C THR A 96 5.05 2.06 2.88
N PHE A 97 4.19 2.80 3.58
CA PHE A 97 3.68 2.37 4.88
C PHE A 97 2.83 1.10 4.84
N LEU A 98 2.25 0.74 3.69
CA LEU A 98 1.57 -0.55 3.53
C LEU A 98 2.51 -1.74 3.80
N GLY A 99 3.82 -1.56 3.58
CA GLY A 99 4.85 -2.55 3.88
C GLY A 99 5.01 -2.85 5.38
N LEU A 100 4.47 -2.03 6.28
CA LEU A 100 4.49 -2.28 7.72
C LEU A 100 3.49 -3.37 8.15
N ALA A 101 2.56 -3.78 7.27
CA ALA A 101 1.60 -4.86 7.56
C ALA A 101 2.28 -6.18 7.95
N GLY A 102 3.53 -6.41 7.53
CA GLY A 102 4.30 -7.62 7.82
C GLY A 102 4.99 -7.67 9.18
N PHE A 103 4.79 -6.68 10.07
CA PHE A 103 5.56 -6.55 11.31
C PHE A 103 5.52 -7.80 12.20
N TRP A 104 4.40 -8.53 12.21
CA TRP A 104 4.23 -9.76 12.99
C TRP A 104 4.24 -11.05 12.15
N GLY A 105 4.53 -10.96 10.84
CA GLY A 105 4.52 -12.11 9.94
C GLY A 105 3.13 -12.70 9.72
N TYR A 106 3.05 -13.92 9.10
CA TYR A 106 1.81 -14.54 8.63
C TYR A 106 1.21 -15.60 9.56
N GLN A 107 1.88 -15.96 10.65
CA GLN A 107 1.51 -17.14 11.47
C GLN A 107 0.21 -16.96 12.27
N HIS A 108 -0.12 -15.75 12.66
CA HIS A 108 -1.29 -15.42 13.48
C HIS A 108 -2.20 -14.43 12.76
N LYS A 109 -3.37 -14.87 12.32
CA LYS A 109 -4.33 -14.04 11.58
C LYS A 109 -4.68 -12.72 12.31
N GLY A 110 -4.88 -12.75 13.63
CA GLY A 110 -5.16 -11.54 14.41
C GLY A 110 -4.03 -10.50 14.36
N LYS A 111 -2.77 -10.96 14.36
CA LYS A 111 -1.61 -10.08 14.23
C LYS A 111 -1.47 -9.52 12.81
N VAL A 112 -1.76 -10.35 11.79
CA VAL A 112 -1.84 -9.89 10.38
C VAL A 112 -2.89 -8.80 10.23
N PHE A 113 -4.09 -9.02 10.78
CA PHE A 113 -5.16 -8.03 10.76
C PHE A 113 -4.72 -6.70 11.40
N LEU A 114 -4.15 -6.77 12.61
CA LEU A 114 -3.67 -5.58 13.32
C LEU A 114 -2.58 -4.84 12.52
N GLY A 115 -1.61 -5.57 11.95
CA GLY A 115 -0.57 -5.01 11.11
C GLY A 115 -1.12 -4.32 9.86
N ALA A 116 -2.07 -4.95 9.20
CA ALA A 116 -2.73 -4.40 8.03
C ALA A 116 -3.54 -3.12 8.36
N VAL A 117 -4.27 -3.12 9.49
CA VAL A 117 -5.01 -1.94 9.96
C VAL A 117 -4.06 -0.78 10.24
N ILE A 118 -2.98 -1.01 10.98
CA ILE A 118 -1.98 0.03 11.27
C ILE A 118 -1.37 0.58 9.98
N ALA A 119 -1.00 -0.29 9.05
CA ALA A 119 -0.41 0.11 7.78
C ALA A 119 -1.36 0.98 6.95
N VAL A 120 -2.64 0.59 6.85
CA VAL A 120 -3.68 1.36 6.15
C VAL A 120 -3.96 2.69 6.85
N VAL A 121 -4.05 2.72 8.18
CA VAL A 121 -4.26 3.97 8.95
C VAL A 121 -3.12 4.95 8.71
N LEU A 122 -1.87 4.50 8.72
CA LEU A 122 -0.72 5.35 8.41
C LEU A 122 -0.75 5.85 6.96
N SER A 123 -1.08 4.98 6.02
CA SER A 123 -1.23 5.32 4.60
C SER A 123 -2.28 6.40 4.39
N VAL A 124 -3.50 6.17 4.87
CA VAL A 124 -4.61 7.12 4.76
C VAL A 124 -4.32 8.42 5.54
N GLY A 125 -3.64 8.33 6.68
CA GLY A 125 -3.22 9.47 7.47
C GLY A 125 -2.30 10.43 6.68
N CYS A 126 -1.37 9.90 5.89
CA CYS A 126 -0.53 10.72 5.00
C CYS A 126 -1.38 11.47 3.97
N ASN A 127 -2.33 10.79 3.33
CA ASN A 127 -3.22 11.41 2.34
C ASN A 127 -4.13 12.46 2.98
N ILE A 128 -4.64 12.22 4.20
CA ILE A 128 -5.44 13.21 4.94
C ILE A 128 -4.61 14.46 5.24
N LEU A 129 -3.38 14.26 5.71
CA LEU A 129 -2.46 15.38 6.01
C LEU A 129 -2.15 16.18 4.75
N SER A 130 -1.85 15.51 3.64
CA SER A 130 -1.62 16.16 2.36
C SER A 130 -2.85 16.94 1.88
N GLY A 131 -4.03 16.31 1.90
CA GLY A 131 -5.28 16.90 1.47
C GLY A 131 -5.65 18.16 2.26
N ALA A 132 -5.49 18.13 3.59
CA ALA A 132 -5.80 19.26 4.45
C ALA A 132 -4.86 20.45 4.23
N ILE A 133 -3.55 20.20 4.01
CA ILE A 133 -2.53 21.26 3.88
C ILE A 133 -2.48 21.82 2.46
N TYR A 134 -2.51 20.95 1.43
CA TYR A 134 -2.22 21.37 0.05
C TYR A 134 -3.45 21.48 -0.84
N PHE A 135 -4.55 20.81 -0.46
CA PHE A 135 -5.78 20.75 -1.26
C PHE A 135 -7.01 21.34 -0.56
N GLY A 136 -6.80 22.09 0.53
CA GLY A 136 -7.88 22.75 1.27
C GLY A 136 -8.74 23.71 0.44
N ALA A 137 -8.17 24.28 -0.64
CA ALA A 137 -8.89 25.15 -1.56
C ALA A 137 -9.99 24.42 -2.37
N TYR A 138 -9.97 23.09 -2.45
CA TYR A 138 -11.02 22.28 -3.10
C TYR A 138 -12.19 21.95 -2.16
N ALA A 139 -12.10 22.33 -0.88
CA ALA A 139 -13.23 22.15 0.04
C ALA A 139 -14.41 23.02 -0.41
N PRO A 140 -15.64 22.47 -0.35
CA PRO A 140 -16.84 23.26 -0.60
C PRO A 140 -16.92 24.50 0.28
N GLU A 141 -17.59 25.56 -0.20
CA GLU A 141 -17.75 26.80 0.57
C GLU A 141 -18.34 26.54 1.96
N GLY A 142 -17.68 27.07 2.98
CA GLY A 142 -18.09 26.87 4.37
C GLY A 142 -17.61 25.56 5.04
N MET A 143 -16.98 24.64 4.30
CA MET A 143 -16.44 23.41 4.87
C MET A 143 -14.99 23.59 5.33
N ASN A 144 -14.67 23.10 6.53
CA ASN A 144 -13.30 23.10 7.04
C ASN A 144 -12.41 22.17 6.19
N PRO A 145 -11.22 22.60 5.70
CA PRO A 145 -10.32 21.77 4.89
C PRO A 145 -9.94 20.43 5.51
N TRP A 146 -9.79 20.37 6.83
CA TRP A 146 -9.50 19.10 7.53
C TRP A 146 -10.67 18.13 7.45
N VAL A 147 -11.89 18.63 7.67
CA VAL A 147 -13.10 17.79 7.56
C VAL A 147 -13.26 17.29 6.14
N TYR A 148 -13.07 18.15 5.13
CA TYR A 148 -13.09 17.76 3.73
C TYR A 148 -12.07 16.66 3.43
N SER A 149 -10.81 16.85 3.82
CA SER A 149 -9.74 15.89 3.57
C SER A 149 -9.99 14.54 4.26
N ILE A 150 -10.49 14.54 5.51
CA ILE A 150 -10.83 13.31 6.24
C ILE A 150 -11.93 12.56 5.50
N VAL A 151 -13.04 13.22 5.16
CA VAL A 151 -14.18 12.58 4.47
C VAL A 151 -13.75 12.04 3.12
N TYR A 152 -13.04 12.85 2.31
CA TYR A 152 -12.55 12.47 0.98
C TYR A 152 -11.66 11.21 1.04
N ASN A 153 -10.65 11.23 1.91
CA ASN A 153 -9.68 10.14 1.99
C ASN A 153 -10.23 8.88 2.67
N LEU A 154 -11.13 9.00 3.64
CA LEU A 154 -11.79 7.83 4.23
C LEU A 154 -12.73 7.17 3.23
N MET A 155 -13.48 7.96 2.45
CA MET A 155 -14.41 7.41 1.44
C MET A 155 -13.69 6.77 0.24
N SER A 156 -12.48 7.23 -0.12
CA SER A 156 -11.68 6.66 -1.21
C SER A 156 -10.65 5.65 -0.69
N ASN A 157 -9.52 6.13 -0.19
CA ASN A 157 -8.39 5.30 0.23
C ASN A 157 -8.70 4.44 1.47
N GLY A 158 -9.54 4.96 2.39
CA GLY A 158 -9.98 4.21 3.58
C GLY A 158 -10.85 3.01 3.21
N LEU A 159 -11.80 3.19 2.31
CA LEU A 159 -12.65 2.10 1.82
C LEU A 159 -11.84 1.07 1.03
N GLU A 160 -10.93 1.52 0.16
CA GLU A 160 -10.01 0.62 -0.56
C GLU A 160 -9.14 -0.18 0.41
N GLY A 161 -8.61 0.48 1.44
CA GLY A 161 -7.84 -0.18 2.49
C GLY A 161 -8.64 -1.24 3.24
N ALA A 162 -9.88 -0.93 3.61
CA ALA A 162 -10.78 -1.88 4.27
C ALA A 162 -11.06 -3.10 3.37
N LEU A 163 -11.37 -2.90 2.09
CA LEU A 163 -11.55 -3.98 1.12
C LEU A 163 -10.27 -4.82 0.96
N SER A 164 -9.13 -4.16 0.88
CA SER A 164 -7.82 -4.84 0.77
C SER A 164 -7.51 -5.69 2.01
N ILE A 165 -7.85 -5.22 3.21
CA ILE A 165 -7.71 -5.99 4.45
C ILE A 165 -8.64 -7.22 4.41
N VAL A 166 -9.90 -7.06 4.03
CA VAL A 166 -10.85 -8.20 3.92
C VAL A 166 -10.30 -9.25 2.97
N VAL A 167 -9.87 -8.84 1.77
CA VAL A 167 -9.30 -9.78 0.79
C VAL A 167 -8.05 -10.47 1.36
N LEU A 168 -7.13 -9.72 1.99
CA LEU A 168 -5.93 -10.28 2.62
C LEU A 168 -6.28 -11.36 3.65
N MET A 169 -7.30 -11.13 4.48
CA MET A 169 -7.73 -12.06 5.54
C MET A 169 -8.41 -13.31 5.01
N LEU A 170 -9.00 -13.26 3.82
CA LEU A 170 -9.60 -14.42 3.14
C LEU A 170 -8.55 -15.33 2.49
N LEU A 171 -7.35 -14.82 2.22
CA LEU A 171 -6.30 -15.60 1.57
C LEU A 171 -5.74 -16.71 2.49
N PRO A 172 -5.39 -17.87 1.92
CA PRO A 172 -4.73 -18.96 2.64
C PRO A 172 -3.23 -18.64 2.79
N LEU A 173 -2.87 -17.71 3.69
CA LEU A 173 -1.51 -17.17 3.85
C LEU A 173 -0.44 -18.24 4.03
N GLN A 174 -0.76 -19.34 4.74
CA GLN A 174 0.18 -20.45 4.94
C GLN A 174 0.54 -21.13 3.63
N ARG A 175 -0.43 -21.37 2.73
CA ARG A 175 -0.17 -21.95 1.40
C ARG A 175 0.72 -21.05 0.55
N PHE A 176 0.46 -19.75 0.59
CA PHE A 176 1.34 -18.78 -0.08
C PHE A 176 2.75 -18.77 0.50
N ALA A 177 2.88 -18.85 1.81
CA ALA A 177 4.19 -18.93 2.47
C ALA A 177 4.96 -20.19 2.07
N ASP A 178 4.28 -21.35 1.97
CA ASP A 178 4.90 -22.61 1.56
C ASP A 178 5.46 -22.54 0.12
N VAL A 179 4.77 -21.84 -0.76
CA VAL A 179 5.21 -21.67 -2.16
C VAL A 179 6.27 -20.58 -2.32
N ILE A 180 6.08 -19.44 -1.64
CA ILE A 180 6.89 -18.24 -1.86
C ILE A 180 8.13 -18.23 -0.96
N VAL A 181 8.00 -18.65 0.30
CA VAL A 181 9.07 -18.47 1.31
C VAL A 181 9.90 -19.74 1.47
N LYS A 182 9.26 -20.92 1.49
CA LYS A 182 9.92 -22.21 1.81
C LYS A 182 10.52 -22.93 0.60
N LYS A 183 10.22 -22.53 -0.63
CA LYS A 183 10.89 -22.97 -1.85
C LYS A 183 11.93 -21.93 -2.27
#